data_2bf79e649ed84330ab5641d6704f3f65
#
_entry.id   2bf79e649ed84330ab5641d6704f3f65
#
_cell.length_a   1.000
_cell.length_b   1.000
_cell.length_c   1.000
_cell.angle_alpha   90.00
_cell.angle_beta   90.00
_cell.angle_gamma   90.00
#
_symmetry.space_group_name_H-M   'P 1'
#
loop_
_entity.id
_entity.type
_entity.pdbx_description
1 polymer ?
#
loop_
_entity_poly.entity_id
_entity_poly.type
_entity_poly.pdbx_seq_one_letter_code
_entity_poly.pdbx_strand_id
1 'polypeptide(L)'
;MKLPVATLFAPALAGLIAFGAVEAPAAAQSRSDQADARKEMRAGNIMRSREIEARILPTMRDAEYLGFAYDPTAMAYRLKFIREGRVVFIDVDARTGRVIGRSN
;
A
#
# COMPACT_ATOMS: atom_id res chain seq x y z
N MET A 1 24.15 -7.68 49.00
CA MET A 1 24.17 -8.51 48.21
C MET A 1 23.04 -8.71 47.40
N LYS A 2 22.08 -8.77 47.65
CA LYS A 2 20.98 -8.89 47.01
C LYS A 2 20.65 -7.88 46.07
N LEU A 3 21.22 -6.81 46.06
CA LEU A 3 20.91 -5.75 45.28
C LEU A 3 20.96 -5.97 43.89
N PRO A 4 21.83 -6.63 43.34
CA PRO A 4 22.05 -6.66 41.93
C PRO A 4 20.90 -7.20 41.13
N VAL A 5 20.06 -7.84 41.72
CA VAL A 5 19.00 -8.43 41.01
C VAL A 5 18.05 -7.47 40.35
N ALA A 6 17.85 -6.41 40.97
CA ALA A 6 16.87 -5.48 40.47
C ALA A 6 17.18 -4.82 39.19
N THR A 7 18.42 -4.67 38.91
CA THR A 7 18.78 -3.88 37.76
C THR A 7 18.47 -4.54 36.45
N LEU A 8 18.27 -5.79 36.44
CA LEU A 8 18.10 -6.48 35.19
C LEU A 8 16.86 -6.15 34.42
N PHE A 9 15.83 -5.81 35.07
CA PHE A 9 14.61 -5.57 34.38
C PHE A 9 14.51 -4.32 33.58
N ALA A 10 15.05 -3.30 34.05
CA ALA A 10 14.89 -2.03 33.39
C ALA A 10 15.27 -2.00 31.94
N PRO A 11 16.39 -2.53 31.55
CA PRO A 11 16.79 -2.43 30.16
C PRO A 11 15.88 -3.15 29.19
N ALA A 12 15.30 -4.19 29.64
CA ALA A 12 14.45 -4.95 28.75
C ALA A 12 13.23 -4.21 28.34
N LEU A 13 12.67 -3.47 29.22
CA LEU A 13 11.48 -2.73 28.88
C LEU A 13 11.70 -1.67 27.86
N ALA A 14 12.79 -1.03 27.93
CA ALA A 14 13.06 0.04 26.98
C ALA A 14 13.10 -0.48 25.56
N GLY A 15 13.62 -1.64 25.36
CA GLY A 15 13.71 -2.18 24.03
C GLY A 15 12.37 -2.45 23.42
N LEU A 16 11.45 -2.93 24.22
CA LEU A 16 10.13 -3.23 23.70
C LEU A 16 9.39 -2.02 23.24
N ILE A 17 9.52 -0.96 23.94
CA ILE A 17 8.83 0.26 23.56
C ILE A 17 9.28 0.75 22.23
N ALA A 18 10.53 0.65 21.93
CA ALA A 18 11.04 1.13 20.68
C ALA A 18 10.45 0.41 19.51
N PHE A 19 10.25 -0.88 19.62
CA PHE A 19 9.69 -1.63 18.52
C PHE A 19 8.26 -1.24 18.23
N GLY A 20 7.49 -1.03 19.25
CA GLY A 20 6.09 -0.68 19.04
C GLY A 20 5.92 0.59 18.25
N ALA A 21 6.83 1.50 18.39
CA ALA A 21 6.70 2.76 17.68
C ALA A 21 6.99 2.63 16.20
N VAL A 22 7.77 1.66 15.80
CA VAL A 22 8.18 1.56 14.42
C VAL A 22 7.14 0.95 13.52
N GLU A 23 6.22 0.19 14.05
CA GLU A 23 5.30 -0.53 13.21
C GLU A 23 4.05 0.22 12.78
N ALA A 24 3.78 1.33 13.36
CA ALA A 24 2.61 2.08 13.03
C ALA A 24 2.59 2.74 11.66
N PRO A 25 3.70 3.17 11.11
CA PRO A 25 3.67 4.01 9.90
C PRO A 25 3.09 3.40 8.65
N ALA A 26 3.21 2.10 8.47
CA ALA A 26 2.74 1.49 7.24
C ALA A 26 1.22 1.57 7.09
N ALA A 27 0.48 1.29 8.14
CA ALA A 27 -0.97 1.36 8.07
C ALA A 27 -1.45 2.80 7.95
N ALA A 28 -0.76 3.73 8.59
CA ALA A 28 -1.11 5.13 8.49
C ALA A 28 -0.87 5.65 7.09
N GLN A 29 0.22 5.24 6.44
CA GLN A 29 0.53 5.65 5.09
C GLN A 29 -0.53 5.14 4.11
N SER A 30 -0.97 3.92 4.27
CA SER A 30 -1.99 3.35 3.40
C SER A 30 -3.31 4.10 3.51
N ARG A 31 -3.72 4.45 4.72
CA ARG A 31 -4.94 5.23 4.92
C ARG A 31 -4.83 6.62 4.34
N SER A 32 -3.68 7.23 4.47
CA SER A 32 -3.42 8.55 3.92
C SER A 32 -3.49 8.52 2.41
N ASP A 33 -2.92 7.51 1.77
CA ASP A 33 -2.96 7.38 0.32
C ASP A 33 -4.39 7.18 -0.17
N GLN A 34 -5.21 6.41 0.55
CA GLN A 34 -6.60 6.23 0.20
C GLN A 34 -7.40 7.53 0.34
N ALA A 35 -7.10 8.30 1.36
CA ALA A 35 -7.75 9.59 1.55
C ALA A 35 -7.38 10.56 0.43
N ASP A 36 -6.13 10.55 0.02
CA ASP A 36 -5.68 11.39 -1.08
C ASP A 36 -6.38 11.01 -2.38
N ALA A 37 -6.53 9.72 -2.64
CA ALA A 37 -7.23 9.27 -3.83
C ALA A 37 -8.67 9.77 -3.84
N ARG A 38 -9.37 9.67 -2.73
CA ARG A 38 -10.74 10.13 -2.65
C ARG A 38 -10.87 11.62 -2.88
N LYS A 39 -9.92 12.38 -2.37
CA LYS A 39 -9.90 13.81 -2.52
C LYS A 39 -9.71 14.17 -3.99
N GLU A 40 -8.76 13.53 -4.65
CA GLU A 40 -8.50 13.79 -6.07
C GLU A 40 -9.66 13.35 -6.96
N MET A 41 -10.31 12.26 -6.63
CA MET A 41 -11.48 11.82 -7.36
C MET A 41 -12.63 12.82 -7.26
N ARG A 42 -12.86 13.36 -6.07
CA ARG A 42 -13.91 14.37 -5.88
C ARG A 42 -13.61 15.65 -6.60
N ALA A 43 -12.35 15.99 -6.71
CA ALA A 43 -11.93 17.18 -7.43
C ALA A 43 -11.94 16.98 -8.95
N GLY A 44 -12.14 15.76 -9.41
CA GLY A 44 -12.14 15.48 -10.84
C GLY A 44 -10.76 15.36 -11.46
N ASN A 45 -9.72 15.25 -10.64
CA ASN A 45 -8.36 15.21 -11.13
C ASN A 45 -7.92 13.82 -11.56
N ILE A 46 -8.54 12.79 -11.02
CA ILE A 46 -8.21 11.40 -11.37
C ILE A 46 -9.48 10.60 -11.56
N MET A 47 -9.35 9.50 -12.28
CA MET A 47 -10.44 8.57 -12.50
C MET A 47 -10.69 7.76 -11.23
N ARG A 48 -11.91 7.24 -11.10
CA ARG A 48 -12.21 6.37 -9.96
C ARG A 48 -11.51 5.04 -10.13
N SER A 49 -11.17 4.42 -9.02
CA SER A 49 -10.54 3.11 -9.07
C SER A 49 -11.38 2.09 -9.83
N ARG A 50 -12.71 2.17 -9.73
CA ARG A 50 -13.60 1.27 -10.45
C ARG A 50 -13.44 1.39 -11.96
N GLU A 51 -13.25 2.60 -12.46
CA GLU A 51 -13.05 2.80 -13.88
C GLU A 51 -11.75 2.20 -14.35
N ILE A 52 -10.71 2.35 -13.52
CA ILE A 52 -9.41 1.76 -13.83
C ILE A 52 -9.53 0.23 -13.83
N GLU A 53 -10.18 -0.32 -12.83
CA GLU A 53 -10.37 -1.76 -12.74
C GLU A 53 -11.14 -2.29 -13.93
N ALA A 54 -12.18 -1.59 -14.34
CA ALA A 54 -12.99 -2.02 -15.47
C ALA A 54 -12.19 -2.09 -16.77
N ARG A 55 -11.16 -1.29 -16.88
CA ARG A 55 -10.30 -1.31 -18.07
C ARG A 55 -9.23 -2.39 -18.00
N ILE A 56 -8.71 -2.65 -16.82
CA ILE A 56 -7.53 -3.51 -16.67
C ILE A 56 -7.89 -4.96 -16.40
N LEU A 57 -8.87 -5.22 -15.56
CA LEU A 57 -9.19 -6.58 -15.17
C LEU A 57 -9.52 -7.49 -16.35
N PRO A 58 -10.26 -7.05 -17.35
CA PRO A 58 -10.51 -7.93 -18.50
C PRO A 58 -9.26 -8.37 -19.24
N THR A 59 -8.16 -7.64 -19.10
CA THR A 59 -6.91 -8.00 -19.77
C THR A 59 -6.08 -8.98 -18.96
N MET A 60 -6.49 -9.25 -17.72
CA MET A 60 -5.75 -10.10 -16.81
C MET A 60 -6.57 -11.32 -16.38
N ARG A 61 -7.13 -12.01 -17.36
CA ARG A 61 -8.04 -13.13 -17.09
C ARG A 61 -7.37 -14.31 -16.44
N ASP A 62 -6.08 -14.46 -16.66
CA ASP A 62 -5.31 -15.58 -16.13
C ASP A 62 -4.71 -15.28 -14.78
N ALA A 63 -5.15 -14.22 -14.12
CA ALA A 63 -4.59 -13.79 -12.85
C ALA A 63 -5.71 -13.51 -11.85
N GLU A 64 -5.36 -13.62 -10.58
CA GLU A 64 -6.27 -13.30 -9.50
C GLU A 64 -6.01 -11.88 -9.02
N TYR A 65 -7.03 -11.05 -8.97
CA TYR A 65 -6.89 -9.67 -8.56
C TYR A 65 -6.87 -9.54 -7.04
N LEU A 66 -5.89 -8.84 -6.51
CA LEU A 66 -5.72 -8.68 -5.07
C LEU A 66 -6.11 -7.30 -4.56
N GLY A 67 -6.35 -6.36 -5.45
CA GLY A 67 -6.69 -5.00 -5.04
C GLY A 67 -5.71 -3.98 -5.57
N PHE A 68 -5.90 -2.74 -5.19
CA PHE A 68 -5.07 -1.66 -5.69
C PHE A 68 -4.53 -0.79 -4.57
N ALA A 69 -3.48 -0.04 -4.88
CA ALA A 69 -2.97 1.02 -4.03
C ALA A 69 -2.84 2.28 -4.88
N TYR A 70 -3.04 3.44 -4.27
CA TYR A 70 -2.87 4.70 -4.96
C TYR A 70 -1.57 5.35 -4.52
N ASP A 71 -0.79 5.83 -5.49
CA ASP A 71 0.44 6.56 -5.23
C ASP A 71 0.18 8.04 -5.52
N PRO A 72 0.05 8.88 -4.51
CA PRO A 72 -0.26 10.29 -4.74
C PRO A 72 0.88 11.05 -5.40
N THR A 73 2.11 10.64 -5.19
CA THR A 73 3.25 11.31 -5.80
C THR A 73 3.26 11.13 -7.30
N ALA A 74 2.98 9.92 -7.74
CA ALA A 74 2.95 9.60 -9.16
C ALA A 74 1.57 9.83 -9.77
N MET A 75 0.55 10.03 -8.95
CA MET A 75 -0.85 10.08 -9.37
C MET A 75 -1.18 8.85 -10.21
N ALA A 76 -0.88 7.69 -9.65
CA ALA A 76 -1.04 6.42 -10.34
C ALA A 76 -1.65 5.38 -9.41
N TYR A 77 -2.38 4.45 -10.00
CA TYR A 77 -2.89 3.29 -9.29
C TYR A 77 -1.97 2.10 -9.59
N ARG A 78 -1.65 1.34 -8.56
CA ARG A 78 -0.93 0.08 -8.74
C ARG A 78 -1.89 -1.05 -8.44
N LEU A 79 -2.22 -1.84 -9.46
CA LEU A 79 -3.09 -2.98 -9.32
C LEU A 79 -2.24 -4.22 -9.11
N LYS A 80 -2.60 -5.02 -8.12
CA LYS A 80 -1.86 -6.21 -7.75
C LYS A 80 -2.61 -7.46 -8.13
N PHE A 81 -1.89 -8.42 -8.68
CA PHE A 81 -2.47 -9.69 -9.11
C PHE A 81 -1.55 -10.83 -8.72
N ILE A 82 -2.11 -12.03 -8.64
CA ILE A 82 -1.31 -13.25 -8.57
C ILE A 82 -1.50 -13.99 -9.88
N ARG A 83 -0.40 -14.31 -10.53
CA ARG A 83 -0.39 -15.08 -11.75
C ARG A 83 0.66 -16.16 -11.61
N GLU A 84 0.24 -17.42 -11.76
CA GLU A 84 1.17 -18.56 -11.66
C GLU A 84 1.98 -18.53 -10.37
N GLY A 85 1.31 -18.22 -9.27
CA GLY A 85 1.95 -18.20 -7.96
C GLY A 85 2.82 -17.00 -7.66
N ARG A 86 2.88 -16.03 -8.54
CA ARG A 86 3.73 -14.85 -8.31
C ARG A 86 2.90 -13.58 -8.31
N VAL A 87 3.33 -12.62 -7.52
CA VAL A 87 2.67 -11.31 -7.46
C VAL A 87 3.17 -10.47 -8.63
N VAL A 88 2.24 -9.93 -9.40
CA VAL A 88 2.58 -9.02 -10.49
C VAL A 88 1.81 -7.73 -10.30
N PHE A 89 2.37 -6.63 -10.79
CA PHE A 89 1.77 -5.31 -10.65
C PHE A 89 1.52 -4.70 -12.02
N ILE A 90 0.45 -3.92 -12.10
CA ILE A 90 0.20 -3.07 -13.26
C ILE A 90 0.00 -1.66 -12.72
N ASP A 91 0.84 -0.73 -13.17
CA ASP A 91 0.73 0.67 -12.78
C ASP A 91 -0.01 1.43 -13.87
N VAL A 92 -1.01 2.19 -13.45
CA VAL A 92 -1.90 2.88 -14.37
C VAL A 92 -1.96 4.35 -13.99
N ASP A 93 -1.81 5.22 -14.99
CA ASP A 93 -1.93 6.65 -14.77
C ASP A 93 -3.37 6.94 -14.33
N ALA A 94 -3.52 7.52 -13.16
CA ALA A 94 -4.84 7.75 -12.59
C ALA A 94 -5.62 8.81 -13.35
N ARG A 95 -4.95 9.68 -14.07
CA ARG A 95 -5.63 10.74 -14.81
C ARG A 95 -6.17 10.28 -16.15
N THR A 96 -5.49 9.36 -16.79
CA THR A 96 -5.84 8.95 -18.16
C THR A 96 -6.30 7.51 -18.28
N GLY A 97 -5.97 6.67 -17.31
CA GLY A 97 -6.27 5.25 -17.39
C GLY A 97 -5.28 4.45 -18.22
N ARG A 98 -4.15 5.05 -18.60
CA ARG A 98 -3.16 4.36 -19.42
C ARG A 98 -2.22 3.56 -18.56
N VAL A 99 -1.86 2.38 -19.03
CA VAL A 99 -0.85 1.57 -18.35
C VAL A 99 0.50 2.22 -18.53
N ILE A 100 1.19 2.49 -17.43
CA ILE A 100 2.49 3.14 -17.47
C ILE A 100 3.61 2.22 -17.00
N GLY A 101 3.29 1.06 -16.48
CA GLY A 101 4.32 0.10 -16.06
C GLY A 101 3.71 -1.25 -15.74
N ARG A 102 4.52 -2.27 -15.83
CA ARG A 102 4.14 -3.64 -15.48
C ARG A 102 5.32 -4.33 -14.85
N SER A 103 5.05 -5.18 -13.86
CA SER A 103 6.09 -6.05 -13.36
C SER A 103 5.84 -7.45 -13.92
N ASN A 104 6.87 -8.26 -13.90
CA ASN A 104 6.71 -9.64 -14.40
C ASN A 104 6.49 -10.60 -13.26
#